data_0d9c4161ae6fa36158e349df6d82c929
#
_entry.id   0d9c4161ae6fa36158e349df6d82c929
#
_cell.length_a   1.000
_cell.length_b   1.000
_cell.length_c   1.000
_cell.angle_alpha   90.00
_cell.angle_beta   90.00
_cell.angle_gamma   90.00
#
_symmetry.space_group_name_H-M   'P 1'
#
loop_
_entity.id
_entity.type
_entity.pdbx_description
1 polymer ?
#
loop_
_entity_poly.entity_id
_entity_poly.type
_entity_poly.pdbx_seq_one_letter_code
_entity_poly.pdbx_strand_id
1 'polypeptide(L)'
;AAEEGISLEKKLSEKNISIVYDLDLVDQFWTDRPAMSEKPAFLLDVKYSGESFSSKLARVREKMTEAGAACHIITSLDDIAWLLNIRGDDVAYSPLVLSYSVITLDSVHLFIDENKLGADIMAEFAKENVVIHPYNDVYEFIKTIEKDQAVMVDPKKINYAIFNNIPSEVKVIEKDNPTIMFKAI
;
A
#
# COMPACT_ATOMS: atom_id res chain seq x y z
N ALA A 1 1.31 10.71 -7.98
CA ALA A 1 0.62 10.61 -6.68
C ALA A 1 -0.79 11.19 -6.76
N ALA A 2 -1.65 10.89 -5.78
CA ALA A 2 -3.02 11.40 -5.77
C ALA A 2 -3.07 12.92 -5.73
N GLU A 3 -2.24 13.57 -4.93
CA GLU A 3 -2.13 15.04 -4.86
C GLU A 3 -1.95 15.69 -6.25
N GLU A 4 -1.05 15.14 -7.06
CA GLU A 4 -0.81 15.62 -8.43
C GLU A 4 -1.99 15.34 -9.36
N GLY A 5 -2.58 14.13 -9.27
CA GLY A 5 -3.74 13.73 -10.06
C GLY A 5 -4.95 14.63 -9.80
N ILE A 6 -5.27 14.88 -8.52
CA ILE A 6 -6.35 15.78 -8.10
C ILE A 6 -6.12 17.21 -8.61
N SER A 7 -4.87 17.70 -8.45
CA SER A 7 -4.50 19.05 -8.93
C SER A 7 -4.64 19.17 -10.45
N LEU A 8 -4.23 18.12 -11.18
CA LEU A 8 -4.34 18.08 -12.64
C LEU A 8 -5.80 18.01 -13.08
N GLU A 9 -6.61 17.14 -12.47
CA GLU A 9 -8.03 17.00 -12.75
C GLU A 9 -8.78 18.32 -12.60
N LYS A 10 -8.53 19.03 -11.49
CA LYS A 10 -9.12 20.36 -11.26
C LYS A 10 -8.80 21.35 -12.38
N LYS A 11 -7.54 21.40 -12.85
CA LYS A 11 -7.14 22.30 -13.94
C LYS A 11 -7.74 21.91 -15.30
N LEU A 12 -7.91 20.60 -15.54
CA LEU A 12 -8.45 20.09 -16.80
C LEU A 12 -9.97 20.22 -16.85
N SER A 13 -10.66 20.06 -15.73
CA SER A 13 -12.12 20.23 -15.66
C SER A 13 -12.59 21.64 -16.03
N GLU A 14 -11.79 22.66 -15.74
CA GLU A 14 -12.05 24.04 -16.19
C GLU A 14 -12.09 24.18 -17.74
N LYS A 15 -11.51 23.21 -18.44
CA LYS A 15 -11.47 23.11 -19.91
C LYS A 15 -12.38 22.03 -20.48
N ASN A 16 -13.24 21.43 -19.65
CA ASN A 16 -14.06 20.28 -19.99
C ASN A 16 -13.25 19.05 -20.48
N ILE A 17 -12.06 18.83 -19.91
CA ILE A 17 -11.21 17.67 -20.17
C ILE A 17 -11.24 16.77 -18.95
N SER A 18 -11.50 15.47 -19.14
CA SER A 18 -11.47 14.43 -18.10
C SER A 18 -10.18 13.59 -18.17
N ILE A 19 -9.74 13.08 -17.02
CA ILE A 19 -8.64 12.14 -16.94
C ILE A 19 -9.19 10.72 -17.01
N VAL A 20 -8.64 9.91 -17.90
CA VAL A 20 -8.84 8.45 -17.93
C VAL A 20 -7.63 7.82 -17.25
N TYR A 21 -7.83 7.11 -16.14
CA TYR A 21 -6.74 6.54 -15.32
C TYR A 21 -6.82 5.01 -15.15
N ASP A 22 -7.83 4.40 -15.75
CA ASP A 22 -8.10 2.95 -15.73
C ASP A 22 -7.66 2.24 -17.02
N LEU A 23 -7.00 2.97 -17.91
CA LEU A 23 -6.50 2.46 -19.20
C LEU A 23 -4.97 2.56 -19.25
N ASP A 24 -4.29 1.40 -19.30
CA ASP A 24 -2.87 1.35 -19.61
C ASP A 24 -2.64 1.36 -21.11
N LEU A 25 -2.33 2.54 -21.65
CA LEU A 25 -2.04 2.69 -23.09
C LEU A 25 -0.73 2.01 -23.49
N VAL A 26 0.20 1.80 -22.58
CA VAL A 26 1.49 1.15 -22.88
C VAL A 26 1.28 -0.33 -23.18
N ASP A 27 0.42 -1.01 -22.44
CA ASP A 27 0.09 -2.42 -22.66
C ASP A 27 -0.48 -2.71 -24.07
N GLN A 28 -1.09 -1.70 -24.71
CA GLN A 28 -1.63 -1.84 -26.06
C GLN A 28 -0.55 -1.94 -27.13
N PHE A 29 0.64 -1.42 -26.87
CA PHE A 29 1.73 -1.33 -27.84
C PHE A 29 2.94 -2.17 -27.46
N TRP A 30 3.16 -2.39 -26.15
CA TRP A 30 4.31 -3.17 -25.68
C TRP A 30 3.94 -4.63 -25.49
N THR A 31 3.83 -5.34 -26.61
CA THR A 31 3.36 -6.74 -26.66
C THR A 31 4.31 -7.77 -26.04
N ASP A 32 5.59 -7.43 -25.89
CA ASP A 32 6.64 -8.24 -25.26
C ASP A 32 7.05 -7.68 -23.88
N ARG A 33 6.16 -6.94 -23.22
CA ARG A 33 6.39 -6.42 -21.87
C ARG A 33 6.73 -7.56 -20.91
N PRO A 34 7.87 -7.48 -20.18
CA PRO A 34 8.23 -8.50 -19.20
C PRO A 34 7.15 -8.66 -18.13
N ALA A 35 6.88 -9.89 -17.73
CA ALA A 35 6.03 -10.17 -16.59
C ALA A 35 6.62 -9.57 -15.29
N MET A 36 5.77 -9.41 -14.29
CA MET A 36 6.26 -9.03 -12.96
C MET A 36 7.25 -10.06 -12.43
N SER A 37 8.23 -9.61 -11.66
CA SER A 37 9.20 -10.49 -11.02
C SER A 37 8.52 -11.55 -10.15
N GLU A 38 8.96 -12.79 -10.25
CA GLU A 38 8.55 -13.92 -9.40
C GLU A 38 9.61 -14.26 -8.33
N LYS A 39 10.63 -13.40 -8.17
CA LYS A 39 11.70 -13.64 -7.21
C LYS A 39 11.16 -13.70 -5.78
N PRO A 40 11.66 -14.63 -4.94
CA PRO A 40 11.15 -14.79 -3.59
C PRO A 40 11.46 -13.59 -2.71
N ALA A 41 10.53 -13.29 -1.82
CA ALA A 41 10.75 -12.38 -0.71
C ALA A 41 11.47 -13.11 0.44
N PHE A 42 12.08 -12.34 1.35
CA PHE A 42 12.72 -12.86 2.56
C PHE A 42 12.48 -11.92 3.75
N LEU A 43 12.53 -12.48 4.96
CA LEU A 43 12.45 -11.71 6.20
C LEU A 43 13.80 -11.04 6.51
N LEU A 44 13.77 -9.77 6.83
CA LEU A 44 14.92 -9.08 7.41
C LEU A 44 14.94 -9.30 8.92
N ASP A 45 15.96 -9.97 9.41
CA ASP A 45 16.13 -10.24 10.84
C ASP A 45 16.10 -8.95 11.68
N VAL A 46 15.44 -9.04 12.84
CA VAL A 46 15.26 -7.90 13.77
C VAL A 46 16.59 -7.29 14.18
N LYS A 47 17.68 -8.08 14.25
CA LYS A 47 19.03 -7.55 14.54
C LYS A 47 19.52 -6.51 13.53
N TYR A 48 18.96 -6.53 12.29
CA TYR A 48 19.29 -5.55 11.24
C TYR A 48 18.21 -4.49 11.10
N SER A 49 16.93 -4.86 11.30
CA SER A 49 15.80 -3.92 11.20
C SER A 49 15.58 -3.09 12.48
N GLY A 50 16.20 -3.50 13.60
CA GLY A 50 16.13 -2.83 14.91
C GLY A 50 14.81 -3.00 15.66
N GLU A 51 13.71 -3.34 14.98
CA GLU A 51 12.37 -3.44 15.57
C GLU A 51 11.56 -4.54 14.88
N SER A 52 10.74 -5.27 15.66
CA SER A 52 9.87 -6.31 15.12
C SER A 52 8.70 -5.73 14.33
N PHE A 53 8.13 -6.53 13.42
CA PHE A 53 6.90 -6.17 12.70
C PHE A 53 5.76 -5.82 13.67
N SER A 54 5.51 -6.65 14.69
CA SER A 54 4.46 -6.43 15.70
C SER A 54 4.59 -5.07 16.39
N SER A 55 5.81 -4.69 16.80
CA SER A 55 6.07 -3.41 17.45
C SER A 55 5.80 -2.23 16.50
N LYS A 56 6.28 -2.31 15.26
CA LYS A 56 6.02 -1.29 14.24
C LYS A 56 4.54 -1.14 13.92
N LEU A 57 3.83 -2.27 13.78
CA LEU A 57 2.40 -2.29 13.50
C LEU A 57 1.59 -1.65 14.64
N ALA A 58 1.94 -1.94 15.89
CA ALA A 58 1.31 -1.33 17.05
C ALA A 58 1.43 0.20 17.03
N ARG A 59 2.62 0.73 16.71
CA ARG A 59 2.86 2.17 16.57
C ARG A 59 2.05 2.80 15.44
N VAL A 60 1.92 2.12 14.30
CA VAL A 60 1.09 2.60 13.18
C VAL A 60 -0.38 2.63 13.58
N ARG A 61 -0.89 1.56 14.23
CA ARG A 61 -2.26 1.49 14.73
C ARG A 61 -2.57 2.56 15.80
N GLU A 62 -1.60 2.89 16.64
CA GLU A 62 -1.71 4.03 17.58
C GLU A 62 -1.95 5.34 16.81
N LYS A 63 -1.18 5.61 15.75
CA LYS A 63 -1.36 6.82 14.93
C LYS A 63 -2.66 6.82 14.14
N MET A 64 -3.14 5.66 13.71
CA MET A 64 -4.47 5.53 13.12
C MET A 64 -5.56 5.90 14.13
N THR A 65 -5.45 5.37 15.35
CA THR A 65 -6.41 5.66 16.44
C THR A 65 -6.40 7.14 16.82
N GLU A 66 -5.23 7.76 16.99
CA GLU A 66 -5.09 9.21 17.25
C GLU A 66 -5.71 10.05 16.12
N ALA A 67 -5.67 9.56 14.88
CA ALA A 67 -6.28 10.23 13.73
C ALA A 67 -7.79 9.97 13.61
N GLY A 68 -8.33 8.99 14.34
CA GLY A 68 -9.70 8.51 14.19
C GLY A 68 -9.91 7.72 12.89
N ALA A 69 -8.87 7.04 12.40
CA ALA A 69 -8.91 6.21 11.20
C ALA A 69 -9.19 4.74 11.55
N ALA A 70 -10.13 4.12 10.85
CA ALA A 70 -10.41 2.69 10.94
C ALA A 70 -9.42 1.87 10.09
N CYS A 71 -8.96 2.44 8.96
CA CYS A 71 -7.93 1.81 8.13
C CYS A 71 -6.93 2.83 7.57
N HIS A 72 -5.77 2.31 7.16
CA HIS A 72 -4.68 3.08 6.54
C HIS A 72 -4.17 2.37 5.29
N ILE A 73 -4.15 3.07 4.16
CA ILE A 73 -3.69 2.53 2.87
C ILE A 73 -2.24 2.96 2.64
N ILE A 74 -1.36 1.97 2.42
CA ILE A 74 0.06 2.18 2.10
C ILE A 74 0.34 1.62 0.71
N THR A 75 0.86 2.47 -0.18
CA THR A 75 1.25 2.10 -1.55
C THR A 75 2.74 2.26 -1.83
N SER A 76 3.48 2.85 -0.90
CA SER A 76 4.93 3.01 -1.01
C SER A 76 5.65 1.74 -0.58
N LEU A 77 6.42 1.16 -1.51
CA LEU A 77 7.10 -0.12 -1.31
C LEU A 77 8.10 -0.11 -0.16
N ASP A 78 8.81 0.99 0.03
CA ASP A 78 9.77 1.18 1.11
C ASP A 78 9.10 1.23 2.49
N ASP A 79 7.89 1.78 2.57
CA ASP A 79 7.10 1.82 3.80
C ASP A 79 6.58 0.42 4.17
N ILE A 80 6.08 -0.32 3.18
CA ILE A 80 5.63 -1.71 3.37
C ILE A 80 6.81 -2.60 3.77
N ALA A 81 7.95 -2.49 3.06
CA ALA A 81 9.15 -3.27 3.35
C ALA A 81 9.70 -2.98 4.76
N TRP A 82 9.65 -1.72 5.21
CA TRP A 82 10.03 -1.35 6.57
C TRP A 82 9.06 -1.92 7.60
N LEU A 83 7.76 -1.75 7.38
CA LEU A 83 6.72 -2.16 8.33
C LEU A 83 6.75 -3.67 8.55
N LEU A 84 6.69 -4.45 7.46
CA LEU A 84 6.58 -5.90 7.50
C LEU A 84 7.92 -6.62 7.68
N ASN A 85 9.03 -5.90 7.72
CA ASN A 85 10.39 -6.47 7.72
C ASN A 85 10.64 -7.45 6.55
N ILE A 86 9.99 -7.25 5.40
CA ILE A 86 10.22 -8.05 4.19
C ILE A 86 11.13 -7.34 3.21
N ARG A 87 11.90 -8.12 2.46
CA ARG A 87 12.74 -7.65 1.37
C ARG A 87 12.58 -8.57 0.16
N GLY A 88 12.92 -8.07 -1.02
CA GLY A 88 12.92 -8.83 -2.27
C GLY A 88 13.77 -8.15 -3.32
N ASP A 89 13.63 -8.58 -4.58
CA ASP A 89 14.44 -8.09 -5.69
C ASP A 89 13.56 -7.79 -6.92
N ASP A 90 12.42 -7.13 -6.66
CA ASP A 90 11.48 -6.73 -7.74
C ASP A 90 11.86 -5.39 -8.37
N VAL A 91 12.61 -4.57 -7.65
CA VAL A 91 13.05 -3.25 -8.09
C VAL A 91 14.56 -3.22 -8.19
N ALA A 92 15.07 -2.87 -9.37
CA ALA A 92 16.52 -2.79 -9.60
C ALA A 92 17.19 -1.87 -8.57
N TYR A 93 18.28 -2.36 -7.98
CA TYR A 93 19.09 -1.67 -6.97
C TYR A 93 18.36 -1.34 -5.65
N SER A 94 17.17 -1.88 -5.42
CA SER A 94 16.39 -1.65 -4.20
C SER A 94 15.79 -2.97 -3.70
N PRO A 95 16.00 -3.35 -2.44
CA PRO A 95 15.55 -4.65 -1.91
C PRO A 95 14.05 -4.60 -1.57
N LEU A 96 13.21 -4.31 -2.55
CA LEU A 96 11.77 -4.09 -2.40
C LEU A 96 10.96 -5.19 -3.09
N VAL A 97 9.76 -5.44 -2.57
CA VAL A 97 8.77 -6.35 -3.14
C VAL A 97 7.56 -5.54 -3.61
N LEU A 98 7.09 -5.80 -4.84
CA LEU A 98 5.87 -5.18 -5.36
C LEU A 98 4.67 -5.62 -4.52
N SER A 99 4.05 -4.67 -3.84
CA SER A 99 2.94 -4.92 -2.94
C SER A 99 2.14 -3.64 -2.64
N TYR A 100 0.91 -3.83 -2.14
CA TYR A 100 0.11 -2.81 -1.50
C TYR A 100 -0.31 -3.31 -0.13
N SER A 101 -0.63 -2.42 0.80
CA SER A 101 -1.12 -2.81 2.11
C SER A 101 -2.28 -1.92 2.56
N VAL A 102 -3.30 -2.56 3.15
CA VAL A 102 -4.36 -1.88 3.89
C VAL A 102 -4.33 -2.40 5.33
N ILE A 103 -4.04 -1.51 6.26
CA ILE A 103 -3.95 -1.83 7.68
C ILE A 103 -5.29 -1.46 8.33
N THR A 104 -5.87 -2.39 9.06
CA THR A 104 -6.99 -2.14 9.96
C THR A 104 -6.54 -2.23 11.42
N LEU A 105 -7.42 -1.98 12.37
CA LEU A 105 -7.07 -2.05 13.79
C LEU A 105 -6.80 -3.49 14.26
N ASP A 106 -7.28 -4.50 13.52
CA ASP A 106 -7.21 -5.93 13.89
C ASP A 106 -6.51 -6.82 12.86
N SER A 107 -6.31 -6.35 11.63
CA SER A 107 -5.69 -7.13 10.54
C SER A 107 -4.77 -6.27 9.66
N VAL A 108 -4.01 -6.93 8.80
CA VAL A 108 -3.24 -6.30 7.71
C VAL A 108 -3.59 -7.04 6.43
N HIS A 109 -4.19 -6.35 5.46
CA HIS A 109 -4.42 -6.90 4.13
C HIS A 109 -3.21 -6.56 3.26
N LEU A 110 -2.49 -7.59 2.82
CA LEU A 110 -1.30 -7.48 1.97
C LEU A 110 -1.62 -8.00 0.57
N PHE A 111 -1.51 -7.14 -0.42
CA PHE A 111 -1.74 -7.44 -1.83
C PHE A 111 -0.39 -7.69 -2.50
N ILE A 112 -0.09 -8.94 -2.79
CA ILE A 112 1.23 -9.40 -3.26
C ILE A 112 1.05 -10.69 -4.07
N ASP A 113 2.04 -11.05 -4.89
CA ASP A 113 2.10 -12.40 -5.43
C ASP A 113 2.47 -13.39 -4.31
N GLU A 114 1.54 -14.26 -3.93
CA GLU A 114 1.71 -15.23 -2.85
C GLU A 114 2.86 -16.21 -3.07
N ASN A 115 3.21 -16.50 -4.34
CA ASN A 115 4.31 -17.39 -4.69
C ASN A 115 5.68 -16.89 -4.21
N LYS A 116 5.78 -15.60 -3.87
CA LYS A 116 7.00 -14.99 -3.30
C LYS A 116 7.18 -15.27 -1.81
N LEU A 117 6.12 -15.72 -1.11
CA LEU A 117 6.09 -15.84 0.33
C LEU A 117 6.47 -17.25 0.78
N GLY A 118 7.65 -17.40 1.35
CA GLY A 118 8.09 -18.64 1.98
C GLY A 118 7.30 -18.95 3.27
N ALA A 119 7.41 -20.20 3.74
CA ALA A 119 6.72 -20.67 4.94
C ALA A 119 7.12 -19.89 6.22
N ASP A 120 8.32 -19.36 6.28
CA ASP A 120 8.84 -18.53 7.36
C ASP A 120 8.13 -17.16 7.40
N ILE A 121 7.92 -16.53 6.24
CA ILE A 121 7.17 -15.27 6.11
C ILE A 121 5.72 -15.50 6.52
N MET A 122 5.09 -16.56 6.00
CA MET A 122 3.69 -16.90 6.31
C MET A 122 3.49 -17.15 7.81
N ALA A 123 4.45 -17.84 8.47
CA ALA A 123 4.40 -18.08 9.91
C ALA A 123 4.54 -16.79 10.73
N GLU A 124 5.37 -15.83 10.28
CA GLU A 124 5.50 -14.52 10.92
C GLU A 124 4.24 -13.67 10.73
N PHE A 125 3.68 -13.66 9.53
CA PHE A 125 2.49 -12.89 9.19
C PHE A 125 1.23 -13.40 9.92
N ALA A 126 1.13 -14.70 10.14
CA ALA A 126 0.02 -15.29 10.89
C ALA A 126 -0.10 -14.76 12.33
N LYS A 127 1.02 -14.33 12.94
CA LYS A 127 1.02 -13.78 14.31
C LYS A 127 0.27 -12.45 14.42
N GLU A 128 0.19 -11.70 13.34
CA GLU A 128 -0.39 -10.34 13.29
C GLU A 128 -1.65 -10.28 12.41
N ASN A 129 -2.27 -11.43 12.14
CA ASN A 129 -3.47 -11.52 11.31
C ASN A 129 -3.28 -10.85 9.93
N VAL A 130 -2.18 -11.16 9.24
CA VAL A 130 -1.96 -10.71 7.86
C VAL A 130 -2.74 -11.60 6.91
N VAL A 131 -3.63 -10.99 6.14
CA VAL A 131 -4.42 -11.65 5.10
C VAL A 131 -3.78 -11.35 3.74
N ILE A 132 -3.42 -12.41 3.01
CA ILE A 132 -2.78 -12.29 1.70
C ILE A 132 -3.85 -12.23 0.61
N HIS A 133 -3.68 -11.32 -0.32
CA HIS A 133 -4.54 -11.14 -1.50
C HIS A 133 -3.69 -11.07 -2.77
N PRO A 134 -4.23 -11.47 -3.93
CA PRO A 134 -3.61 -11.22 -5.23
C PRO A 134 -3.29 -9.74 -5.42
N TYR A 135 -2.14 -9.45 -6.03
CA TYR A 135 -1.60 -8.08 -6.14
C TYR A 135 -2.59 -7.05 -6.69
N ASN A 136 -3.35 -7.40 -7.73
CA ASN A 136 -4.28 -6.48 -8.38
C ASN A 136 -5.64 -6.34 -7.65
N ASP A 137 -5.94 -7.21 -6.70
CA ASP A 137 -7.23 -7.18 -5.99
C ASP A 137 -7.38 -5.94 -5.08
N VAL A 138 -6.29 -5.20 -4.84
CA VAL A 138 -6.32 -3.95 -4.08
C VAL A 138 -7.36 -2.97 -4.61
N TYR A 139 -7.52 -2.86 -5.92
CA TYR A 139 -8.45 -1.90 -6.54
C TYR A 139 -9.92 -2.23 -6.22
N GLU A 140 -10.28 -3.51 -6.24
CA GLU A 140 -11.63 -3.95 -5.88
C GLU A 140 -11.84 -3.94 -4.36
N PHE A 141 -10.82 -4.33 -3.59
CA PHE A 141 -10.88 -4.30 -2.14
C PHE A 141 -11.17 -2.89 -1.59
N ILE A 142 -10.51 -1.86 -2.13
CA ILE A 142 -10.72 -0.48 -1.69
C ILE A 142 -12.18 -0.04 -1.87
N LYS A 143 -12.87 -0.51 -2.91
CA LYS A 143 -14.30 -0.21 -3.15
C LYS A 143 -15.24 -0.82 -2.10
N THR A 144 -14.76 -1.81 -1.34
CA THR A 144 -15.57 -2.48 -0.29
C THR A 144 -15.49 -1.80 1.06
N ILE A 145 -14.69 -0.75 1.21
CA ILE A 145 -14.58 0.00 2.47
C ILE A 145 -15.93 0.65 2.80
N GLU A 146 -16.42 0.39 4.00
CA GLU A 146 -17.75 0.86 4.43
C GLU A 146 -17.69 2.33 4.86
N LYS A 147 -18.83 3.02 4.69
CA LYS A 147 -18.96 4.47 4.92
C LYS A 147 -18.63 4.95 6.33
N ASP A 148 -18.74 4.07 7.32
CA ASP A 148 -18.41 4.33 8.73
C ASP A 148 -16.94 4.09 9.06
N GLN A 149 -16.16 3.57 8.11
CA GLN A 149 -14.73 3.32 8.23
C GLN A 149 -13.94 4.51 7.67
N ALA A 150 -13.49 5.42 8.55
CA ALA A 150 -12.61 6.50 8.10
C ALA A 150 -11.25 5.96 7.64
N VAL A 151 -10.78 6.42 6.48
CA VAL A 151 -9.56 5.94 5.80
C VAL A 151 -8.46 6.98 5.88
N MET A 152 -7.31 6.61 6.43
CA MET A 152 -6.11 7.44 6.42
C MET A 152 -5.26 7.15 5.17
N VAL A 153 -4.85 8.20 4.47
CA VAL A 153 -3.99 8.13 3.30
C VAL A 153 -2.95 9.26 3.31
N ASP A 154 -1.79 8.99 2.72
CA ASP A 154 -0.83 10.04 2.39
C ASP A 154 -1.02 10.42 0.91
N PRO A 155 -1.58 11.60 0.59
CA PRO A 155 -1.89 12.00 -0.78
C PRO A 155 -0.64 12.16 -1.66
N LYS A 156 0.55 12.32 -1.06
CA LYS A 156 1.84 12.40 -1.76
C LYS A 156 2.39 11.01 -2.12
N LYS A 157 1.86 9.94 -1.53
CA LYS A 157 2.34 8.57 -1.69
C LYS A 157 1.34 7.66 -2.39
N ILE A 158 0.05 7.78 -2.05
CA ILE A 158 -1.00 6.95 -2.65
C ILE A 158 -1.13 7.23 -4.15
N ASN A 159 -1.30 6.18 -4.96
CA ASN A 159 -1.57 6.37 -6.38
C ASN A 159 -2.99 6.89 -6.63
N TYR A 160 -3.16 7.60 -7.74
CA TYR A 160 -4.41 8.30 -8.06
C TYR A 160 -5.58 7.33 -8.28
N ALA A 161 -5.35 6.17 -8.91
CA ALA A 161 -6.40 5.18 -9.16
C ALA A 161 -6.93 4.56 -7.86
N ILE A 162 -6.04 4.18 -6.92
CA ILE A 162 -6.45 3.68 -5.61
C ILE A 162 -7.22 4.75 -4.84
N PHE A 163 -6.75 6.00 -4.84
CA PHE A 163 -7.45 7.10 -4.18
C PHE A 163 -8.88 7.29 -4.70
N ASN A 164 -9.07 7.26 -6.02
CA ASN A 164 -10.38 7.41 -6.65
C ASN A 164 -11.30 6.19 -6.51
N ASN A 165 -10.77 5.04 -6.10
CA ASN A 165 -11.58 3.87 -5.77
C ASN A 165 -12.13 3.90 -4.33
N ILE A 166 -11.69 4.83 -3.48
CA ILE A 166 -12.29 5.02 -2.16
C ILE A 166 -13.72 5.52 -2.38
N PRO A 167 -14.75 4.83 -1.83
CA PRO A 167 -16.14 5.28 -1.99
C PRO A 167 -16.34 6.72 -1.51
N SER A 168 -17.13 7.50 -2.25
CA SER A 168 -17.32 8.94 -1.98
C SER A 168 -17.94 9.24 -0.61
N GLU A 169 -18.66 8.28 -0.02
CA GLU A 169 -19.28 8.37 1.30
C GLU A 169 -18.27 8.10 2.44
N VAL A 170 -17.10 7.55 2.13
CA VAL A 170 -16.06 7.24 3.11
C VAL A 170 -15.30 8.51 3.48
N LYS A 171 -15.15 8.74 4.77
CA LYS A 171 -14.33 9.86 5.26
C LYS A 171 -12.86 9.59 5.01
N VAL A 172 -12.23 10.40 4.17
CA VAL A 172 -10.78 10.37 3.94
C VAL A 172 -10.08 11.32 4.91
N ILE A 173 -9.02 10.80 5.56
CA ILE A 173 -8.14 11.54 6.47
C ILE A 173 -6.78 11.65 5.79
N GLU A 174 -6.48 12.83 5.27
CA GLU A 174 -5.19 13.09 4.62
C GLU A 174 -4.13 13.43 5.67
N LYS A 175 -3.11 12.58 5.78
CA LYS A 175 -1.95 12.75 6.66
C LYS A 175 -0.71 12.13 6.05
N ASP A 176 0.46 12.67 6.37
CA ASP A 176 1.73 12.01 6.04
C ASP A 176 1.75 10.60 6.66
N ASN A 177 2.28 9.63 5.90
CA ASN A 177 2.37 8.25 6.36
C ASN A 177 3.20 8.17 7.66
N PRO A 178 2.68 7.60 8.76
CA PRO A 178 3.38 7.51 10.04
C PRO A 178 4.76 6.83 9.94
N THR A 179 4.92 5.90 9.01
CA THR A 179 6.19 5.18 8.79
C THR A 179 7.34 6.13 8.44
N ILE A 180 7.07 7.28 7.80
CA ILE A 180 8.11 8.26 7.42
C ILE A 180 8.86 8.74 8.67
N MET A 181 8.12 9.13 9.70
CA MET A 181 8.73 9.60 10.97
C MET A 181 9.41 8.46 11.71
N PHE A 182 8.85 7.25 11.67
CA PHE A 182 9.39 6.10 12.37
C PHE A 182 10.67 5.56 11.74
N LYS A 183 10.84 5.69 10.42
CA LYS A 183 12.07 5.31 9.72
C LYS A 183 13.24 6.29 9.95
N ALA A 184 12.94 7.50 10.39
CA ALA A 184 13.94 8.55 10.57
C ALA A 184 14.72 8.46 11.91
N ILE A 185 14.47 7.44 12.73
CA ILE A 185 15.06 7.26 14.07
C ILE A 185 16.13 6.18 14.02
#